data_8caed94a75a101d77bc98b39b51b562e
#
_entry.id   8caed94a75a101d77bc98b39b51b562e
#
_cell.length_a   1.000
_cell.length_b   1.000
_cell.length_c   1.000
_cell.angle_alpha   90.00
_cell.angle_beta   90.00
_cell.angle_gamma   90.00
#
_symmetry.space_group_name_H-M   'P 1'
#
loop_
_entity.id
_entity.type
_entity.pdbx_description
1 polymer ?
#
loop_
_entity_poly.entity_id
_entity_poly.type
_entity_poly.pdbx_seq_one_letter_code
_entity_poly.pdbx_strand_id
1 'polypeptide(L)'
;LEHDNIAEMKNSTMIQTYDFLRTNTKIINERNKDSTSNTLLKDLVREIGEKVRPFLQDYKQYDAIGEFYKEFLRYANGDGGLGIVLTPNHITELFCDLAEINKDSVVIDNCCGTGGFLISAMKRMEDLANGDSAKTKEIHSRQLIGIENNPKMFCLACSNMMLRGDGKSNIYQQDCFQIDDMEIKKMKPTIALLNPPYSKDNGHKELEFVWNALSLLEPHGTCVAIVPQSCAMNTKKWNLNVKERLLKSHTLKAVMSMPDKLFDDREKSSVTCVMVFEAHKQHSDSTKTWFGYWKEDG
;
A
#
# COMPACT_ATOMS: atom_id res chain seq x y z
N LEU A 1 12.35 22.91 -8.44
CA LEU A 1 11.05 23.25 -9.08
C LEU A 1 10.09 22.05 -9.10
N GLU A 2 10.53 20.81 -9.47
CA GLU A 2 9.66 19.63 -9.50
C GLU A 2 9.26 19.15 -8.09
N HIS A 3 10.18 19.15 -7.12
CA HIS A 3 9.88 18.80 -5.73
C HIS A 3 8.89 19.77 -5.05
N ASP A 4 8.94 21.04 -5.40
CA ASP A 4 8.05 22.06 -4.85
C ASP A 4 6.60 21.85 -5.36
N ASN A 5 6.44 21.48 -6.64
CA ASN A 5 5.12 21.20 -7.22
C ASN A 5 4.44 19.96 -6.59
N ILE A 6 5.20 18.92 -6.26
CA ILE A 6 4.66 17.71 -5.60
C ILE A 6 4.21 18.03 -4.18
N ALA A 7 5.00 18.81 -3.43
CA ALA A 7 4.65 19.25 -2.09
C ALA A 7 3.39 20.15 -2.09
N GLU A 8 3.26 21.06 -3.05
CA GLU A 8 2.09 21.90 -3.23
C GLU A 8 0.83 21.09 -3.59
N MET A 9 0.96 20.13 -4.50
CA MET A 9 -0.15 19.25 -4.89
C MET A 9 -0.62 18.36 -3.73
N LYS A 10 0.32 17.80 -2.95
CA LYS A 10 0.04 17.08 -1.70
C LYS A 10 -0.75 17.95 -0.72
N ASN A 11 -0.25 19.14 -0.46
CA ASN A 11 -0.88 20.08 0.46
C ASN A 11 -2.28 20.48 -0.01
N SER A 12 -2.46 20.75 -1.29
CA SER A 12 -3.76 21.09 -1.88
C SER A 12 -4.77 19.94 -1.72
N THR A 13 -4.40 18.73 -2.04
CA THR A 13 -5.29 17.56 -1.91
C THR A 13 -5.63 17.28 -0.45
N MET A 14 -4.66 17.37 0.46
CA MET A 14 -4.90 17.19 1.90
C MET A 14 -5.83 18.29 2.44
N ILE A 15 -5.60 19.55 2.09
CA ILE A 15 -6.46 20.66 2.51
C ILE A 15 -7.89 20.46 2.02
N GLN A 16 -8.09 20.10 0.76
CA GLN A 16 -9.42 19.84 0.20
C GLN A 16 -10.10 18.64 0.89
N THR A 17 -9.38 17.55 1.10
CA THR A 17 -9.93 16.35 1.73
C THR A 17 -10.35 16.58 3.18
N TYR A 18 -9.60 17.40 3.93
CA TYR A 18 -9.88 17.69 5.33
C TYR A 18 -10.64 19.01 5.55
N ASP A 19 -11.10 19.69 4.48
CA ASP A 19 -11.81 20.98 4.60
C ASP A 19 -13.13 20.86 5.40
N PHE A 20 -13.71 19.67 5.47
CA PHE A 20 -14.86 19.40 6.33
C PHE A 20 -14.63 19.75 7.81
N LEU A 21 -13.37 19.74 8.30
CA LEU A 21 -13.05 20.19 9.66
C LEU A 21 -13.30 21.70 9.84
N ARG A 22 -13.16 22.47 8.77
CA ARG A 22 -13.40 23.93 8.77
C ARG A 22 -14.89 24.26 8.63
N THR A 23 -15.66 23.39 7.99
CA THR A 23 -17.08 23.58 7.66
C THR A 23 -18.02 22.82 8.59
N ASN A 24 -17.51 21.94 9.46
CA ASN A 24 -18.30 21.14 10.38
C ASN A 24 -19.02 22.02 11.40
N THR A 25 -20.35 22.00 11.38
CA THR A 25 -21.19 22.87 12.22
C THR A 25 -20.98 22.67 13.72
N LYS A 26 -20.66 21.45 14.18
CA LYS A 26 -20.37 21.19 15.60
C LYS A 26 -19.09 21.88 16.03
N ILE A 27 -18.03 21.80 15.22
CA ILE A 27 -16.75 22.46 15.48
C ILE A 27 -16.91 23.98 15.44
N ILE A 28 -17.64 24.51 14.45
CA ILE A 28 -17.91 25.95 14.31
C ILE A 28 -18.74 26.47 15.49
N ASN A 29 -19.80 25.76 15.87
CA ASN A 29 -20.70 26.18 16.94
C ASN A 29 -19.99 26.20 18.30
N GLU A 30 -19.09 25.30 18.58
CA GLU A 30 -18.27 25.34 19.80
C GLU A 30 -17.27 26.49 19.79
N ARG A 31 -16.63 26.76 18.65
CA ARG A 31 -15.76 27.92 18.47
C ARG A 31 -16.51 29.27 18.69
N ASN A 32 -17.80 29.34 18.30
CA ASN A 32 -18.60 30.51 18.45
C ASN A 32 -19.13 30.72 19.88
N LYS A 33 -19.18 29.67 20.71
CA LYS A 33 -19.60 29.77 22.12
C LYS A 33 -18.50 30.35 23.02
N ASP A 34 -17.25 30.03 22.70
CA ASP A 34 -16.09 30.56 23.41
C ASP A 34 -14.95 30.74 22.40
N SER A 35 -14.63 31.97 22.08
CA SER A 35 -13.59 32.34 21.11
C SER A 35 -12.19 31.90 21.52
N THR A 36 -12.01 31.42 22.74
CA THR A 36 -10.71 30.96 23.29
C THR A 36 -10.55 29.44 23.35
N SER A 37 -11.63 28.65 23.22
CA SER A 37 -11.53 27.20 23.37
C SER A 37 -12.44 26.43 22.41
N ASN A 38 -11.85 25.84 21.38
CA ASN A 38 -12.48 24.72 20.66
C ASN A 38 -12.22 23.43 21.45
N THR A 39 -13.05 23.18 22.48
CA THR A 39 -12.86 22.06 23.41
C THR A 39 -12.96 20.72 22.70
N LEU A 40 -13.95 20.54 21.81
CA LEU A 40 -14.17 19.28 21.09
C LEU A 40 -12.93 18.85 20.28
N LEU A 41 -12.36 19.75 19.48
CA LEU A 41 -11.18 19.43 18.66
C LEU A 41 -9.93 19.26 19.54
N LYS A 42 -9.76 20.10 20.57
CA LYS A 42 -8.65 19.96 21.53
C LYS A 42 -8.73 18.65 22.31
N ASP A 43 -9.92 18.28 22.78
CA ASP A 43 -10.13 17.02 23.51
C ASP A 43 -9.87 15.81 22.61
N LEU A 44 -10.32 15.83 21.36
CA LEU A 44 -10.03 14.78 20.39
C LEU A 44 -8.53 14.66 20.11
N VAL A 45 -7.83 15.78 19.89
CA VAL A 45 -6.36 15.78 19.67
C VAL A 45 -5.63 15.29 20.89
N ARG A 46 -6.08 15.67 22.10
CA ARG A 46 -5.50 15.18 23.37
C ARG A 46 -5.71 13.68 23.52
N GLU A 47 -6.92 13.16 23.33
CA GLU A 47 -7.23 11.74 23.40
C GLU A 47 -6.39 10.91 22.43
N ILE A 48 -6.25 11.37 21.17
CA ILE A 48 -5.38 10.72 20.18
C ILE A 48 -3.92 10.77 20.63
N GLY A 49 -3.47 11.93 21.12
CA GLY A 49 -2.08 12.10 21.61
C GLY A 49 -1.74 11.22 22.80
N GLU A 50 -2.66 11.07 23.74
CA GLU A 50 -2.45 10.31 24.98
C GLU A 50 -2.69 8.80 24.82
N LYS A 51 -3.68 8.39 24.00
CA LYS A 51 -4.11 6.99 23.92
C LYS A 51 -3.67 6.27 22.65
N VAL A 52 -3.61 6.97 21.51
CA VAL A 52 -3.29 6.35 20.21
C VAL A 52 -1.81 6.48 19.89
N ARG A 53 -1.23 7.67 20.07
CA ARG A 53 0.17 7.93 19.71
C ARG A 53 1.19 7.02 20.43
N PRO A 54 1.10 6.73 21.75
CA PRO A 54 2.00 5.77 22.40
C PRO A 54 1.89 4.38 21.78
N PHE A 55 0.65 3.90 21.53
CA PHE A 55 0.42 2.62 20.87
C PHE A 55 1.10 2.55 19.50
N LEU A 56 1.04 3.60 18.69
CA LEU A 56 1.68 3.65 17.37
C LEU A 56 3.22 3.65 17.47
N GLN A 57 3.78 4.15 18.58
CA GLN A 57 5.23 4.09 18.82
C GLN A 57 5.70 2.69 19.17
N ASP A 58 4.88 1.94 19.93
CA ASP A 58 5.19 0.57 20.34
C ASP A 58 4.92 -0.45 19.20
N TYR A 59 3.92 -0.19 18.37
CA TYR A 59 3.47 -1.06 17.28
C TYR A 59 3.63 -0.36 15.91
N LYS A 60 4.87 0.03 15.57
CA LYS A 60 5.18 0.81 14.36
C LYS A 60 4.74 0.15 13.04
N GLN A 61 4.73 -1.19 12.98
CA GLN A 61 4.31 -1.97 11.80
C GLN A 61 2.78 -2.02 11.62
N TYR A 62 2.01 -1.61 12.65
CA TYR A 62 0.54 -1.73 12.61
C TYR A 62 -0.11 -0.59 11.84
N ASP A 63 -0.89 -0.90 10.81
CA ASP A 63 -1.68 0.10 10.06
C ASP A 63 -2.93 0.54 10.85
N ALA A 64 -2.70 1.29 11.93
CA ALA A 64 -3.78 1.74 12.81
C ALA A 64 -4.79 2.66 12.10
N ILE A 65 -4.35 3.46 11.12
CA ILE A 65 -5.25 4.35 10.38
C ILE A 65 -6.13 3.53 9.44
N GLY A 66 -5.56 2.55 8.75
CA GLY A 66 -6.32 1.64 7.92
C GLY A 66 -7.35 0.84 8.72
N GLU A 67 -6.97 0.24 9.84
CA GLU A 67 -7.90 -0.49 10.70
C GLU A 67 -8.99 0.41 11.29
N PHE A 68 -8.65 1.60 11.75
CA PHE A 68 -9.64 2.59 12.21
C PHE A 68 -10.61 2.95 11.08
N TYR A 69 -10.12 3.17 9.87
CA TYR A 69 -10.95 3.51 8.72
C TYR A 69 -11.89 2.35 8.32
N LYS A 70 -11.39 1.13 8.36
CA LYS A 70 -12.19 -0.10 8.13
C LYS A 70 -13.33 -0.21 9.14
N GLU A 71 -13.04 -0.07 10.44
CA GLU A 71 -14.07 -0.10 11.48
C GLU A 71 -15.07 1.06 11.33
N PHE A 72 -14.58 2.26 11.04
CA PHE A 72 -15.45 3.42 10.80
C PHE A 72 -16.42 3.18 9.63
N LEU A 73 -15.96 2.60 8.53
CA LEU A 73 -16.83 2.25 7.39
C LEU A 73 -17.86 1.20 7.73
N ARG A 74 -17.53 0.21 8.57
CA ARG A 74 -18.51 -0.80 9.08
C ARG A 74 -19.65 -0.11 9.83
N TYR A 75 -19.33 0.87 10.67
CA TYR A 75 -20.35 1.62 11.42
C TYR A 75 -21.14 2.62 10.58
N ALA A 76 -20.51 3.26 9.60
CA ALA A 76 -21.13 4.36 8.86
C ALA A 76 -22.02 3.92 7.69
N ASN A 77 -21.68 2.82 7.01
CA ASN A 77 -22.30 2.43 5.74
C ASN A 77 -23.09 1.10 5.80
N GLY A 78 -23.17 0.45 6.94
CA GLY A 78 -23.70 -0.92 6.96
C GLY A 78 -22.89 -1.83 6.04
N ASP A 79 -23.48 -2.91 5.52
CA ASP A 79 -22.78 -3.93 4.71
C ASP A 79 -22.37 -3.49 3.28
N GLY A 80 -22.58 -2.23 2.90
CA GLY A 80 -22.24 -1.68 1.58
C GLY A 80 -20.85 -1.05 1.52
N GLY A 81 -19.80 -1.77 1.88
CA GLY A 81 -18.42 -1.26 1.87
C GLY A 81 -17.96 -0.76 0.51
N LEU A 82 -17.17 0.32 0.47
CA LEU A 82 -16.59 0.96 -0.72
C LEU A 82 -15.58 0.08 -1.51
N GLY A 83 -15.58 -1.24 -1.31
CA GLY A 83 -14.66 -2.15 -2.01
C GLY A 83 -13.19 -1.97 -1.61
N ILE A 84 -12.92 -1.26 -0.52
CA ILE A 84 -11.56 -1.06 0.01
C ILE A 84 -11.20 -2.30 0.82
N VAL A 85 -10.20 -3.02 0.36
CA VAL A 85 -9.68 -4.20 1.03
C VAL A 85 -8.33 -3.82 1.64
N LEU A 86 -8.28 -3.77 2.98
CA LEU A 86 -7.02 -3.56 3.68
C LEU A 86 -6.29 -4.90 3.81
N THR A 87 -4.99 -4.87 3.53
CA THR A 87 -4.15 -6.06 3.64
C THR A 87 -3.82 -6.32 5.12
N PRO A 88 -4.10 -7.52 5.65
CA PRO A 88 -3.76 -7.86 7.03
C PRO A 88 -2.26 -7.76 7.32
N ASN A 89 -1.88 -7.37 8.54
CA ASN A 89 -0.49 -7.10 8.91
C ASN A 89 0.42 -8.31 8.72
N HIS A 90 -0.04 -9.52 9.06
CA HIS A 90 0.74 -10.75 8.85
C HIS A 90 1.04 -11.04 7.38
N ILE A 91 0.21 -10.54 6.45
CA ILE A 91 0.44 -10.64 5.01
C ILE A 91 1.48 -9.60 4.56
N THR A 92 1.42 -8.37 5.08
CA THR A 92 2.42 -7.36 4.75
C THR A 92 3.81 -7.75 5.27
N GLU A 93 3.89 -8.42 6.42
CA GLU A 93 5.13 -8.99 6.96
C GLU A 93 5.64 -10.16 6.10
N LEU A 94 4.76 -11.11 5.72
CA LEU A 94 5.09 -12.19 4.80
C LEU A 94 5.66 -11.65 3.48
N PHE A 95 5.12 -10.57 2.95
CA PHE A 95 5.62 -9.94 1.74
C PHE A 95 7.03 -9.38 1.91
N CYS A 96 7.33 -8.80 3.06
CA CYS A 96 8.68 -8.34 3.38
C CYS A 96 9.68 -9.51 3.41
N ASP A 97 9.27 -10.69 3.91
CA ASP A 97 10.09 -11.89 3.92
C ASP A 97 10.29 -12.46 2.51
N LEU A 98 9.20 -12.61 1.74
CA LEU A 98 9.26 -13.13 0.37
C LEU A 98 10.06 -12.23 -0.59
N ALA A 99 10.05 -10.93 -0.36
CA ALA A 99 10.81 -9.95 -1.11
C ALA A 99 12.26 -9.80 -0.63
N GLU A 100 12.64 -10.46 0.48
CA GLU A 100 13.98 -10.37 1.09
C GLU A 100 14.39 -8.90 1.35
N ILE A 101 13.46 -8.09 1.89
CA ILE A 101 13.71 -6.68 2.15
C ILE A 101 14.92 -6.51 3.06
N ASN A 102 15.85 -5.67 2.61
CA ASN A 102 17.00 -5.23 3.38
C ASN A 102 17.02 -3.69 3.53
N LYS A 103 17.94 -3.17 4.34
CA LYS A 103 18.01 -1.72 4.62
C LYS A 103 18.26 -0.84 3.39
N ASP A 104 18.79 -1.39 2.29
CA ASP A 104 19.13 -0.68 1.07
C ASP A 104 18.06 -0.85 -0.04
N SER A 105 17.02 -1.63 0.22
CA SER A 105 15.89 -1.82 -0.69
C SER A 105 15.18 -0.49 -0.96
N VAL A 106 14.72 -0.29 -2.19
CA VAL A 106 13.80 0.79 -2.55
C VAL A 106 12.47 0.15 -2.92
N VAL A 107 11.45 0.43 -2.12
CA VAL A 107 10.15 -0.29 -2.16
C VAL A 107 9.10 0.59 -2.81
N ILE A 108 8.39 0.04 -3.81
CA ILE A 108 7.24 0.67 -4.45
C ILE A 108 5.96 -0.13 -4.22
N ASP A 109 4.86 0.59 -3.96
CA ASP A 109 3.50 0.07 -4.03
C ASP A 109 2.69 0.98 -4.97
N ASN A 110 2.32 0.46 -6.15
CA ASN A 110 1.64 1.25 -7.19
C ASN A 110 0.12 1.32 -7.02
N CYS A 111 -0.42 0.82 -5.91
CA CYS A 111 -1.82 0.90 -5.50
C CYS A 111 -1.94 0.90 -3.97
N CYS A 112 -1.22 1.83 -3.31
CA CYS A 112 -0.81 1.69 -1.92
C CYS A 112 -1.93 1.82 -0.88
N GLY A 113 -3.13 2.25 -1.25
CA GLY A 113 -4.23 2.38 -0.31
C GLY A 113 -3.86 3.28 0.88
N THR A 114 -3.90 2.74 2.09
CA THR A 114 -3.47 3.41 3.33
C THR A 114 -1.96 3.31 3.60
N GLY A 115 -1.20 2.64 2.74
CA GLY A 115 0.25 2.48 2.86
C GLY A 115 0.71 1.27 3.69
N GLY A 116 -0.15 0.27 3.91
CA GLY A 116 0.15 -0.86 4.78
C GLY A 116 1.44 -1.61 4.42
N PHE A 117 1.69 -1.90 3.14
CA PHE A 117 2.93 -2.52 2.70
C PHE A 117 4.15 -1.63 2.93
N LEU A 118 4.03 -0.32 2.66
CA LEU A 118 5.12 0.64 2.87
C LEU A 118 5.48 0.78 4.36
N ILE A 119 4.49 0.71 5.25
CA ILE A 119 4.69 0.74 6.69
C ILE A 119 5.47 -0.49 7.15
N SER A 120 5.07 -1.68 6.71
CA SER A 120 5.78 -2.93 7.08
C SER A 120 7.19 -2.95 6.52
N ALA A 121 7.38 -2.49 5.28
CA ALA A 121 8.70 -2.34 4.66
C ALA A 121 9.58 -1.35 5.44
N MET A 122 9.06 -0.17 5.77
CA MET A 122 9.75 0.85 6.56
C MET A 122 10.24 0.28 7.89
N LYS A 123 9.34 -0.37 8.65
CA LYS A 123 9.69 -1.00 9.92
C LYS A 123 10.81 -2.04 9.76
N ARG A 124 10.71 -2.93 8.77
CA ARG A 124 11.73 -3.94 8.49
C ARG A 124 13.09 -3.30 8.19
N MET A 125 13.10 -2.26 7.36
CA MET A 125 14.31 -1.54 6.97
C MET A 125 14.93 -0.79 8.15
N GLU A 126 14.13 -0.14 9.01
CA GLU A 126 14.58 0.53 10.24
C GLU A 126 15.21 -0.47 11.22
N ASP A 127 14.60 -1.63 11.42
CA ASP A 127 15.12 -2.67 12.30
C ASP A 127 16.50 -3.17 11.79
N LEU A 128 16.63 -3.34 10.46
CA LEU A 128 17.89 -3.73 9.84
C LEU A 128 18.94 -2.61 9.81
N ALA A 129 18.52 -1.34 9.87
CA ALA A 129 19.42 -0.20 10.03
C ALA A 129 20.03 -0.11 11.45
N ASN A 130 19.47 -0.86 12.42
CA ASN A 130 20.03 -1.05 13.75
C ASN A 130 20.46 0.25 14.47
N GLY A 131 19.59 1.28 14.43
CA GLY A 131 19.81 2.58 15.07
C GLY A 131 20.67 3.57 14.27
N ASP A 132 21.06 3.26 13.05
CA ASP A 132 21.72 4.22 12.15
C ASP A 132 20.73 5.33 11.74
N SER A 133 20.86 6.49 12.36
CA SER A 133 19.98 7.63 12.15
C SER A 133 20.09 8.25 10.75
N ALA A 134 21.26 8.14 10.11
CA ALA A 134 21.45 8.61 8.74
C ALA A 134 20.71 7.70 7.76
N LYS A 135 20.83 6.38 7.96
CA LYS A 135 20.10 5.38 7.18
C LYS A 135 18.59 5.47 7.36
N THR A 136 18.12 5.65 8.60
CA THR A 136 16.67 5.88 8.86
C THR A 136 16.14 7.10 8.10
N LYS A 137 16.89 8.21 8.08
CA LYS A 137 16.51 9.39 7.28
C LYS A 137 16.48 9.11 5.78
N GLU A 138 17.41 8.32 5.27
CA GLU A 138 17.45 7.93 3.85
C GLU A 138 16.24 7.04 3.51
N ILE A 139 15.91 6.04 4.35
CA ILE A 139 14.74 5.18 4.22
C ILE A 139 13.48 6.04 4.07
N HIS A 140 13.25 6.96 5.00
CA HIS A 140 12.08 7.84 5.00
C HIS A 140 12.03 8.79 3.79
N SER A 141 13.16 9.30 3.33
CA SER A 141 13.16 10.35 2.30
C SER A 141 13.20 9.83 0.86
N ARG A 142 13.64 8.58 0.64
CA ARG A 142 13.98 8.10 -0.72
C ARG A 142 13.61 6.67 -1.03
N GLN A 143 13.41 5.80 -0.03
CA GLN A 143 13.34 4.37 -0.26
C GLN A 143 11.91 3.79 -0.22
N LEU A 144 10.90 4.63 0.02
CA LEU A 144 9.50 4.23 0.08
C LEU A 144 8.69 5.05 -0.92
N ILE A 145 8.03 4.38 -1.86
CA ILE A 145 7.32 4.99 -2.97
C ILE A 145 5.90 4.43 -2.98
N GLY A 146 4.89 5.30 -2.93
CA GLY A 146 3.48 4.91 -3.02
C GLY A 146 2.76 5.66 -4.13
N ILE A 147 1.89 4.98 -4.86
CA ILE A 147 1.01 5.60 -5.84
C ILE A 147 -0.42 5.22 -5.47
N GLU A 148 -1.30 6.21 -5.34
CA GLU A 148 -2.70 6.01 -4.98
C GLU A 148 -3.61 6.96 -5.76
N ASN A 149 -4.56 6.40 -6.48
CA ASN A 149 -5.47 7.19 -7.30
C ASN A 149 -6.58 7.86 -6.49
N ASN A 150 -7.07 7.19 -5.43
CA ASN A 150 -8.15 7.70 -4.61
C ASN A 150 -7.64 8.80 -3.65
N PRO A 151 -8.13 10.06 -3.74
CA PRO A 151 -7.61 11.16 -2.92
C PRO A 151 -7.80 10.95 -1.41
N LYS A 152 -8.85 10.22 -0.98
CA LYS A 152 -9.07 9.91 0.44
C LYS A 152 -8.03 8.91 0.95
N MET A 153 -7.79 7.82 0.19
CA MET A 153 -6.78 6.82 0.53
C MET A 153 -5.38 7.44 0.52
N PHE A 154 -5.07 8.25 -0.50
CA PHE A 154 -3.84 9.04 -0.55
C PHE A 154 -3.62 9.87 0.72
N CYS A 155 -4.63 10.62 1.18
CA CYS A 155 -4.52 11.41 2.41
C CYS A 155 -4.31 10.54 3.65
N LEU A 156 -4.97 9.38 3.72
CA LEU A 156 -4.75 8.42 4.80
C LEU A 156 -3.34 7.83 4.77
N ALA A 157 -2.83 7.47 3.59
CA ALA A 157 -1.45 7.01 3.43
C ALA A 157 -0.44 8.07 3.89
N CYS A 158 -0.59 9.32 3.42
CA CYS A 158 0.27 10.41 3.86
C CYS A 158 0.25 10.61 5.37
N SER A 159 -0.95 10.61 5.97
CA SER A 159 -1.12 10.76 7.43
C SER A 159 -0.48 9.59 8.19
N ASN A 160 -0.64 8.38 7.67
CA ASN A 160 -0.09 7.16 8.24
C ASN A 160 1.45 7.17 8.25
N MET A 161 2.07 7.59 7.15
CA MET A 161 3.52 7.73 7.04
C MET A 161 4.04 8.87 7.95
N MET A 162 3.36 10.03 7.98
CA MET A 162 3.72 11.16 8.84
C MET A 162 3.71 10.79 10.33
N LEU A 163 2.72 10.02 10.80
CA LEU A 163 2.65 9.58 12.20
C LEU A 163 3.84 8.70 12.62
N ARG A 164 4.53 8.11 11.65
CA ARG A 164 5.73 7.29 11.85
C ARG A 164 7.03 8.02 11.61
N GLY A 165 6.96 9.33 11.40
CA GLY A 165 8.13 10.18 11.21
C GLY A 165 8.58 10.33 9.76
N ASP A 166 7.90 9.69 8.80
CA ASP A 166 8.14 9.89 7.38
C ASP A 166 7.32 11.06 6.84
N GLY A 167 7.75 12.28 7.16
CA GLY A 167 7.12 13.51 6.66
C GLY A 167 7.48 13.87 5.21
N LYS A 168 8.38 13.10 4.57
CA LYS A 168 8.87 13.34 3.20
C LYS A 168 8.56 12.19 2.24
N SER A 169 7.65 11.29 2.61
CA SER A 169 7.29 10.11 1.82
C SER A 169 6.98 10.46 0.37
N ASN A 170 7.47 9.65 -0.55
CA ASN A 170 7.20 9.78 -1.98
C ASN A 170 5.85 9.10 -2.29
N ILE A 171 4.78 9.63 -1.72
CA ILE A 171 3.41 9.21 -2.02
C ILE A 171 2.83 10.15 -3.07
N TYR A 172 2.35 9.59 -4.19
CA TYR A 172 1.81 10.30 -5.34
C TYR A 172 0.31 10.07 -5.44
N GLN A 173 -0.47 11.15 -5.53
CA GLN A 173 -1.90 11.05 -5.81
C GLN A 173 -2.10 11.04 -7.32
N GLN A 174 -2.07 9.85 -7.91
CA GLN A 174 -2.17 9.69 -9.37
C GLN A 174 -2.59 8.26 -9.73
N ASP A 175 -3.09 8.08 -10.95
CA ASP A 175 -3.24 6.77 -11.56
C ASP A 175 -1.87 6.21 -11.94
N CYS A 176 -1.51 5.02 -11.45
CA CYS A 176 -0.22 4.39 -11.72
C CYS A 176 0.04 4.09 -13.21
N PHE A 177 -1.00 4.04 -14.03
CA PHE A 177 -0.88 3.87 -15.49
C PHE A 177 -0.67 5.20 -16.24
N GLN A 178 -0.72 6.34 -15.55
CA GLN A 178 -0.59 7.68 -16.12
C GLN A 178 0.57 8.47 -15.53
N ILE A 179 1.24 7.94 -14.48
CA ILE A 179 2.40 8.58 -13.90
C ILE A 179 3.58 8.53 -14.87
N ASP A 180 4.47 9.51 -14.81
CA ASP A 180 5.71 9.46 -15.58
C ASP A 180 6.65 8.38 -15.00
N ASP A 181 6.79 7.27 -15.73
CA ASP A 181 7.67 6.16 -15.38
C ASP A 181 9.11 6.63 -15.11
N MET A 182 9.59 7.65 -15.84
CA MET A 182 10.96 8.15 -15.68
C MET A 182 11.19 8.82 -14.34
N GLU A 183 10.16 9.45 -13.76
CA GLU A 183 10.22 10.03 -12.42
C GLU A 183 10.42 8.94 -11.37
N ILE A 184 9.63 7.87 -11.46
CA ILE A 184 9.73 6.74 -10.53
C ILE A 184 11.06 5.98 -10.72
N LYS A 185 11.47 5.73 -11.96
CA LYS A 185 12.72 5.01 -12.28
C LYS A 185 13.99 5.74 -11.82
N LYS A 186 13.97 7.07 -11.71
CA LYS A 186 15.08 7.85 -11.11
C LYS A 186 15.37 7.44 -9.66
N MET A 187 14.36 6.95 -8.94
CA MET A 187 14.47 6.47 -7.55
C MET A 187 14.99 5.03 -7.46
N LYS A 188 15.10 4.32 -8.59
CA LYS A 188 15.64 2.96 -8.72
C LYS A 188 14.94 1.94 -7.80
N PRO A 189 13.62 1.75 -7.90
CA PRO A 189 12.92 0.78 -7.07
C PRO A 189 13.43 -0.64 -7.35
N THR A 190 13.70 -1.38 -6.28
CA THR A 190 14.22 -2.75 -6.33
C THR A 190 13.18 -3.78 -5.91
N ILE A 191 12.15 -3.34 -5.19
CA ILE A 191 11.09 -4.21 -4.67
C ILE A 191 9.73 -3.57 -4.95
N ALA A 192 8.78 -4.37 -5.43
CA ALA A 192 7.37 -4.01 -5.51
C ALA A 192 6.53 -4.91 -4.62
N LEU A 193 5.68 -4.31 -3.79
CA LEU A 193 4.70 -5.00 -2.95
C LEU A 193 3.34 -4.45 -3.27
N LEU A 194 2.37 -5.28 -3.68
CA LEU A 194 1.06 -4.77 -4.08
C LEU A 194 -0.10 -5.73 -3.82
N ASN A 195 -1.23 -5.13 -3.49
CA ASN A 195 -2.56 -5.75 -3.46
C ASN A 195 -3.47 -4.93 -4.38
N PRO A 196 -3.49 -5.19 -5.69
CA PRO A 196 -4.22 -4.38 -6.64
C PRO A 196 -5.73 -4.48 -6.41
N PRO A 197 -6.51 -3.46 -6.83
CA PRO A 197 -7.97 -3.51 -6.71
C PRO A 197 -8.54 -4.66 -7.54
N TYR A 198 -9.47 -5.44 -6.95
CA TYR A 198 -10.14 -6.55 -7.64
C TYR A 198 -11.28 -6.00 -8.50
N SER A 199 -10.97 -5.77 -9.78
CA SER A 199 -11.86 -5.10 -10.71
C SER A 199 -12.95 -6.05 -11.23
N LYS A 200 -14.22 -5.65 -11.03
CA LYS A 200 -15.39 -6.30 -11.66
C LYS A 200 -15.72 -5.70 -13.03
N ASP A 201 -15.22 -4.52 -13.34
CA ASP A 201 -15.56 -3.70 -14.52
C ASP A 201 -14.50 -3.77 -15.63
N ASN A 202 -14.70 -2.99 -16.70
CA ASN A 202 -13.81 -2.95 -17.87
C ASN A 202 -12.49 -2.17 -17.67
N GLY A 203 -12.11 -1.84 -16.43
CA GLY A 203 -10.85 -1.20 -16.10
C GLY A 203 -9.64 -2.14 -16.17
N HIS A 204 -8.49 -1.62 -15.79
CA HIS A 204 -7.26 -2.41 -15.67
C HIS A 204 -7.45 -3.60 -14.73
N LYS A 205 -6.92 -4.75 -15.11
CA LYS A 205 -7.02 -5.98 -14.34
C LYS A 205 -5.78 -6.17 -13.43
N GLU A 206 -5.91 -7.00 -12.44
CA GLU A 206 -4.92 -7.18 -11.38
C GLU A 206 -3.51 -7.47 -11.93
N LEU A 207 -3.38 -8.33 -12.95
CA LEU A 207 -2.08 -8.64 -13.58
C LEU A 207 -1.49 -7.47 -14.39
N GLU A 208 -2.29 -6.48 -14.79
CA GLU A 208 -1.77 -5.26 -15.42
C GLU A 208 -1.09 -4.34 -14.40
N PHE A 209 -1.60 -4.27 -13.16
CA PHE A 209 -0.91 -3.61 -12.05
C PHE A 209 0.42 -4.29 -11.75
N VAL A 210 0.45 -5.63 -11.76
CA VAL A 210 1.70 -6.40 -11.59
C VAL A 210 2.68 -6.08 -12.72
N TRP A 211 2.21 -6.04 -13.96
CA TRP A 211 3.03 -5.64 -15.11
C TRP A 211 3.58 -4.23 -14.96
N ASN A 212 2.72 -3.26 -14.59
CA ASN A 212 3.12 -1.88 -14.37
C ASN A 212 4.20 -1.79 -13.29
N ALA A 213 3.99 -2.40 -12.12
CA ALA A 213 4.96 -2.42 -11.03
C ALA A 213 6.32 -3.01 -11.48
N LEU A 214 6.31 -4.17 -12.14
CA LEU A 214 7.52 -4.83 -12.65
C LEU A 214 8.28 -3.98 -13.67
N SER A 215 7.57 -3.20 -14.50
CA SER A 215 8.18 -2.32 -15.50
C SER A 215 8.94 -1.15 -14.89
N LEU A 216 8.61 -0.79 -13.64
CA LEU A 216 9.24 0.29 -12.89
C LEU A 216 10.49 -0.16 -12.12
N LEU A 217 10.65 -1.47 -11.87
CA LEU A 217 11.75 -2.00 -11.08
C LEU A 217 13.09 -1.98 -11.83
N GLU A 218 14.17 -1.91 -11.07
CA GLU A 218 15.52 -2.21 -11.57
C GLU A 218 15.61 -3.68 -12.03
N PRO A 219 16.55 -4.02 -12.94
CA PRO A 219 16.82 -5.41 -13.31
C PRO A 219 17.07 -6.30 -12.08
N HIS A 220 16.48 -7.49 -12.09
CA HIS A 220 16.49 -8.45 -10.97
C HIS A 220 15.74 -8.00 -9.72
N GLY A 221 14.98 -6.88 -9.76
CA GLY A 221 14.09 -6.50 -8.68
C GLY A 221 13.00 -7.54 -8.41
N THR A 222 12.51 -7.61 -7.19
CA THR A 222 11.49 -8.57 -6.77
C THR A 222 10.13 -7.90 -6.68
N CYS A 223 9.11 -8.52 -7.29
CA CYS A 223 7.72 -8.11 -7.13
C CYS A 223 6.93 -9.22 -6.41
N VAL A 224 6.26 -8.86 -5.32
CA VAL A 224 5.35 -9.73 -4.58
C VAL A 224 3.95 -9.13 -4.66
N ALA A 225 3.02 -9.88 -5.23
CA ALA A 225 1.65 -9.44 -5.45
C ALA A 225 0.64 -10.45 -4.89
N ILE A 226 -0.41 -9.97 -4.21
CA ILE A 226 -1.57 -10.80 -3.88
C ILE A 226 -2.71 -10.46 -4.83
N VAL A 227 -3.22 -11.49 -5.50
CA VAL A 227 -4.24 -11.35 -6.53
C VAL A 227 -5.29 -12.45 -6.38
N PRO A 228 -6.50 -12.31 -6.95
CA PRO A 228 -7.45 -13.42 -7.01
C PRO A 228 -6.81 -14.66 -7.66
N GLN A 229 -7.06 -15.84 -7.11
CA GLN A 229 -6.53 -17.11 -7.65
C GLN A 229 -6.91 -17.32 -9.13
N SER A 230 -8.01 -16.73 -9.57
CA SER A 230 -8.39 -16.71 -10.97
C SER A 230 -7.34 -16.06 -11.89
N CYS A 231 -6.50 -15.17 -11.38
CA CYS A 231 -5.38 -14.60 -12.13
C CYS A 231 -4.37 -15.69 -12.53
N ALA A 232 -4.11 -16.65 -11.67
CA ALA A 232 -3.26 -17.81 -11.97
C ALA A 232 -3.98 -18.84 -12.86
N MET A 233 -5.23 -19.18 -12.54
CA MET A 233 -5.95 -20.33 -13.12
C MET A 233 -6.72 -20.00 -14.40
N ASN A 234 -7.11 -18.77 -14.65
CA ASN A 234 -8.00 -18.39 -15.73
C ASN A 234 -7.30 -18.48 -17.11
N THR A 235 -7.95 -19.17 -18.04
CA THR A 235 -7.48 -19.39 -19.42
C THR A 235 -8.16 -18.49 -20.47
N LYS A 236 -8.96 -17.49 -20.06
CA LYS A 236 -9.54 -16.53 -20.98
C LYS A 236 -8.44 -15.79 -21.75
N LYS A 237 -8.68 -15.51 -23.03
CA LYS A 237 -7.70 -14.92 -23.96
C LYS A 237 -6.98 -13.68 -23.40
N TRP A 238 -7.70 -12.75 -22.78
CA TRP A 238 -7.10 -11.54 -22.23
C TRP A 238 -6.11 -11.84 -21.09
N ASN A 239 -6.43 -12.81 -20.21
CA ASN A 239 -5.56 -13.23 -19.10
C ASN A 239 -4.32 -13.96 -19.64
N LEU A 240 -4.48 -14.84 -20.62
CA LEU A 240 -3.34 -15.51 -21.27
C LEU A 240 -2.39 -14.50 -21.91
N ASN A 241 -2.90 -13.49 -22.61
CA ASN A 241 -2.07 -12.46 -23.23
C ASN A 241 -1.22 -11.69 -22.19
N VAL A 242 -1.79 -11.34 -21.04
CA VAL A 242 -1.03 -10.67 -19.97
C VAL A 242 0.00 -11.60 -19.34
N LYS A 243 -0.37 -12.87 -19.07
CA LYS A 243 0.57 -13.89 -18.56
C LYS A 243 1.74 -14.10 -19.51
N GLU A 244 1.47 -14.27 -20.80
CA GLU A 244 2.53 -14.44 -21.82
C GLU A 244 3.47 -13.23 -21.83
N ARG A 245 2.93 -12.01 -21.78
CA ARG A 245 3.71 -10.79 -21.71
C ARG A 245 4.57 -10.75 -20.46
N LEU A 246 4.01 -11.08 -19.30
CA LEU A 246 4.73 -11.18 -18.03
C LEU A 246 5.90 -12.15 -18.14
N LEU A 247 5.67 -13.37 -18.63
CA LEU A 247 6.71 -14.42 -18.70
C LEU A 247 7.77 -14.15 -19.80
N LYS A 248 7.43 -13.42 -20.85
CA LYS A 248 8.41 -12.96 -21.86
C LYS A 248 9.42 -11.96 -21.32
N SER A 249 9.04 -11.19 -20.30
CA SER A 249 9.86 -10.07 -19.78
C SER A 249 10.36 -10.29 -18.36
N HIS A 250 9.69 -11.14 -17.59
CA HIS A 250 9.93 -11.34 -16.15
C HIS A 250 9.89 -12.84 -15.81
N THR A 251 10.49 -13.22 -14.70
CA THR A 251 10.48 -14.61 -14.21
C THR A 251 9.47 -14.79 -13.10
N LEU A 252 8.52 -15.71 -13.26
CA LEU A 252 7.65 -16.16 -12.18
C LEU A 252 8.40 -17.13 -11.28
N LYS A 253 8.70 -16.73 -10.05
CA LYS A 253 9.47 -17.50 -9.06
C LYS A 253 8.57 -18.44 -8.24
N ALA A 254 7.42 -17.91 -7.79
CA ALA A 254 6.50 -18.67 -6.95
C ALA A 254 5.04 -18.26 -7.16
N VAL A 255 4.14 -19.22 -6.94
CA VAL A 255 2.69 -19.02 -6.78
C VAL A 255 2.23 -19.78 -5.55
N MET A 256 1.55 -19.10 -4.63
CA MET A 256 1.13 -19.64 -3.35
C MET A 256 -0.35 -19.35 -3.15
N SER A 257 -1.18 -20.38 -3.07
CA SER A 257 -2.60 -20.23 -2.71
C SER A 257 -2.72 -19.80 -1.24
N MET A 258 -3.62 -18.88 -0.98
CA MET A 258 -3.86 -18.33 0.36
C MET A 258 -5.17 -18.89 0.95
N PRO A 259 -5.37 -18.77 2.28
CA PRO A 259 -6.63 -19.20 2.91
C PRO A 259 -7.86 -18.51 2.32
N ASP A 260 -8.97 -19.22 2.29
CA ASP A 260 -10.23 -18.76 1.67
C ASP A 260 -10.81 -17.50 2.32
N LYS A 261 -10.53 -17.25 3.60
CA LYS A 261 -11.08 -16.13 4.39
C LYS A 261 -10.04 -15.08 4.76
N LEU A 262 -9.03 -14.88 3.93
CA LEU A 262 -7.92 -13.99 4.26
C LEU A 262 -8.34 -12.53 4.47
N PHE A 263 -9.29 -12.02 3.70
CA PHE A 263 -9.70 -10.62 3.71
C PHE A 263 -11.09 -10.34 4.27
N ASP A 264 -11.92 -11.38 4.42
CA ASP A 264 -13.30 -11.21 4.87
C ASP A 264 -13.84 -12.53 5.44
N ASP A 265 -14.47 -12.47 6.61
CA ASP A 265 -15.17 -13.61 7.22
C ASP A 265 -16.50 -13.95 6.52
N ARG A 266 -16.90 -13.17 5.50
CA ARG A 266 -18.13 -13.41 4.73
C ARG A 266 -17.97 -14.58 3.75
N GLU A 267 -19.02 -15.37 3.59
CA GLU A 267 -19.05 -16.60 2.76
C GLU A 267 -18.67 -16.45 1.27
N LYS A 268 -18.44 -15.22 0.77
CA LYS A 268 -18.15 -14.91 -0.64
C LYS A 268 -16.78 -14.22 -0.85
N SER A 269 -15.82 -14.46 0.03
CA SER A 269 -14.46 -13.94 -0.21
C SER A 269 -13.81 -14.65 -1.42
N SER A 270 -13.14 -13.86 -2.27
CA SER A 270 -12.39 -14.44 -3.38
C SER A 270 -11.15 -15.14 -2.83
N VAL A 271 -10.96 -16.41 -3.15
CA VAL A 271 -9.69 -17.10 -2.90
C VAL A 271 -8.58 -16.36 -3.63
N THR A 272 -7.49 -16.09 -2.93
CA THR A 272 -6.35 -15.34 -3.45
C THR A 272 -5.12 -16.21 -3.60
N CYS A 273 -4.16 -15.74 -4.36
CA CYS A 273 -2.81 -16.30 -4.38
C CYS A 273 -1.77 -15.17 -4.33
N VAL A 274 -0.63 -15.47 -3.71
CA VAL A 274 0.57 -14.65 -3.77
C VAL A 274 1.40 -15.10 -4.97
N MET A 275 1.85 -14.15 -5.77
CA MET A 275 2.75 -14.37 -6.90
C MET A 275 4.05 -13.61 -6.65
N VAL A 276 5.19 -14.27 -6.87
CA VAL A 276 6.52 -13.68 -6.73
C VAL A 276 7.20 -13.68 -8.10
N PHE A 277 7.66 -12.51 -8.54
CA PHE A 277 8.35 -12.32 -9.80
C PHE A 277 9.73 -11.71 -9.61
N GLU A 278 10.65 -12.08 -10.51
CA GLU A 278 11.93 -11.39 -10.73
C GLU A 278 11.80 -10.52 -11.99
N ALA A 279 12.10 -9.22 -11.85
CA ALA A 279 11.93 -8.23 -12.92
C ALA A 279 13.03 -8.36 -13.99
N HIS A 280 12.64 -8.06 -15.25
CA HIS A 280 13.52 -7.93 -16.41
C HIS A 280 14.41 -9.16 -16.71
N LYS A 281 13.91 -10.32 -16.37
CA LYS A 281 14.51 -11.60 -16.71
C LYS A 281 13.45 -12.53 -17.29
N GLN A 282 13.59 -12.87 -18.55
CA GLN A 282 12.64 -13.77 -19.23
C GLN A 282 12.53 -15.11 -18.51
N HIS A 283 11.32 -15.60 -18.36
CA HIS A 283 11.05 -16.95 -17.87
C HIS A 283 11.36 -17.95 -18.99
N SER A 284 12.43 -18.72 -18.84
CA SER A 284 12.82 -19.74 -19.82
C SER A 284 12.12 -21.07 -19.54
N ASP A 285 12.10 -21.98 -20.55
CA ASP A 285 11.54 -23.33 -20.39
C ASP A 285 12.24 -24.16 -19.30
N SER A 286 13.49 -23.83 -18.97
CA SER A 286 14.27 -24.48 -17.90
C SER A 286 14.03 -23.84 -16.52
N THR A 287 13.36 -22.69 -16.47
CA THR A 287 13.10 -21.99 -15.20
C THR A 287 12.01 -22.72 -14.43
N LYS A 288 12.27 -22.99 -13.15
CA LYS A 288 11.29 -23.64 -12.26
C LYS A 288 10.52 -22.59 -11.51
N THR A 289 9.19 -22.74 -11.47
CA THR A 289 8.31 -21.98 -10.57
C THR A 289 7.92 -22.87 -9.40
N TRP A 290 8.05 -22.35 -8.20
CA TRP A 290 7.53 -23.03 -7.01
C TRP A 290 6.02 -22.82 -6.90
N PHE A 291 5.26 -23.91 -6.66
CA PHE A 291 3.83 -23.87 -6.42
C PHE A 291 3.53 -24.42 -5.03
N GLY A 292 2.82 -23.65 -4.23
CA GLY A 292 2.37 -24.03 -2.91
C GLY A 292 0.89 -23.72 -2.68
N TYR A 293 0.35 -24.31 -1.63
CA TYR A 293 -0.98 -23.96 -1.15
C TYR A 293 -0.99 -23.97 0.37
N TRP A 294 -1.81 -23.12 0.92
CA TRP A 294 -2.09 -23.14 2.35
C TRP A 294 -2.90 -24.36 2.70
N LYS A 295 -2.51 -25.05 3.76
CA LYS A 295 -3.26 -26.14 4.35
C LYS A 295 -3.32 -25.88 5.85
N GLU A 296 -4.53 -25.91 6.41
CA GLU A 296 -4.67 -25.94 7.85
C GLU A 296 -4.07 -27.24 8.38
N ASP A 297 -3.14 -27.12 9.31
CA ASP A 297 -2.64 -28.27 10.06
C ASP A 297 -3.76 -28.71 11.01
N GLY A 298 -4.31 -29.91 10.75
CA GLY A 298 -5.36 -30.50 11.54
C GLY A 298 -4.90 -30.98 12.91
#